data_29b79f376e41e76537e80a63070c608d
#
_entry.id   29b79f376e41e76537e80a63070c608d
#
_cell.length_a   1.000
_cell.length_b   1.000
_cell.length_c   1.000
_cell.angle_alpha   90.00
_cell.angle_beta   90.00
_cell.angle_gamma   90.00
#
_symmetry.space_group_name_H-M   'P 1'
#
loop_
_entity.id
_entity.type
_entity.pdbx_description
1 polymer ?
#
loop_
_entity_poly.entity_id
_entity_poly.type
_entity_poly.pdbx_seq_one_letter_code
_entity_poly.pdbx_strand_id
1 'polypeptide(L)'
;MSMVEWKEYRLGDLLKIKYGKDHKKLGDGDIPVYGSGGIMRTGDAYLSDKPSVLIPRKGTLSNIFYVEEPFWTVDTMFWSEINDNIVIPKYLYYAIKDYKWDSMNVGSAVPSLTVPVIESVSVSIPSIGTQQKIVAQLSEIDDKIAVNRRICENLEAQAQALFKHWFIDFAPFLDKPSGKAERKNGQFVESELGMIPEGWRVGTLGDIADLIKPSVKPKENVDYSHYSIPAFDNNQIPSIDNGGTIKSNKFAIYDSVTLLSKLNPDHKRIWFVSKVGPNAICSTEFLPFYAKDRDHSPFVYCYLNSWRNYREIANGAKGTTNSHQRIDANAILSRRLAYDKDAIAMFCNLVSDLLKMENKAIQESIRLSTLRDTLLPKLMSGQIKV
;
A
#
# COMPACT_ATOMS: atom_id res chain seq x y z
N MET A 1 18.14 39.79 14.72
CA MET A 1 17.39 38.55 14.49
C MET A 1 17.51 37.73 15.75
N SER A 2 16.42 37.57 16.53
CA SER A 2 16.45 36.71 17.73
C SER A 2 16.73 35.27 17.30
N MET A 3 17.72 34.64 17.92
CA MET A 3 17.94 33.20 17.78
C MET A 3 16.65 32.53 18.25
N VAL A 4 16.13 31.59 17.47
CA VAL A 4 15.01 30.73 17.88
C VAL A 4 15.52 29.92 19.07
N GLU A 5 14.94 30.15 20.24
CA GLU A 5 15.34 29.45 21.47
C GLU A 5 14.68 28.06 21.46
N TRP A 6 15.49 27.01 21.43
CA TRP A 6 15.10 25.61 21.55
C TRP A 6 15.28 25.17 23.00
N LYS A 7 14.25 24.57 23.59
CA LYS A 7 14.28 24.08 24.97
C LYS A 7 14.14 22.57 24.99
N GLU A 8 14.98 21.93 25.77
CA GLU A 8 14.93 20.49 26.00
C GLU A 8 13.81 20.16 27.00
N TYR A 9 12.97 19.17 26.63
CA TYR A 9 11.92 18.62 27.47
C TYR A 9 11.99 17.11 27.47
N ARG A 10 11.61 16.47 28.57
CA ARG A 10 11.30 15.04 28.56
C ARG A 10 9.89 14.85 28.01
N LEU A 11 9.64 13.73 27.33
CA LEU A 11 8.29 13.43 26.85
C LEU A 11 7.25 13.42 27.97
N GLY A 12 7.63 12.96 29.18
CA GLY A 12 6.75 13.00 30.34
C GLY A 12 6.31 14.41 30.78
N ASP A 13 7.05 15.47 30.38
CA ASP A 13 6.65 16.87 30.62
C ASP A 13 5.66 17.39 29.56
N LEU A 14 5.62 16.76 28.41
CA LEU A 14 4.85 17.18 27.23
C LEU A 14 3.56 16.39 27.04
N LEU A 15 3.52 15.17 27.56
CA LEU A 15 2.37 14.27 27.36
C LEU A 15 2.17 13.34 28.56
N LYS A 16 0.95 12.83 28.68
CA LYS A 16 0.59 11.78 29.63
C LYS A 16 0.21 10.52 28.87
N ILE A 17 0.95 9.45 29.10
CA ILE A 17 0.73 8.15 28.46
C ILE A 17 -0.49 7.46 29.08
N LYS A 18 -1.35 6.93 28.22
CA LYS A 18 -2.52 6.13 28.54
C LYS A 18 -2.44 4.76 27.88
N TYR A 19 -3.02 3.78 28.54
CA TYR A 19 -3.11 2.42 28.01
C TYR A 19 -4.30 2.25 27.07
N GLY A 20 -4.10 1.50 26.00
CA GLY A 20 -5.20 0.99 25.19
C GLY A 20 -6.02 -0.03 25.95
N LYS A 21 -7.20 -0.39 25.43
CA LYS A 21 -8.14 -1.31 26.05
C LYS A 21 -8.55 -2.43 25.10
N ASP A 22 -9.04 -3.54 25.67
CA ASP A 22 -9.61 -4.64 24.87
C ASP A 22 -10.74 -4.13 23.96
N HIS A 23 -10.66 -4.51 22.70
CA HIS A 23 -11.58 -4.08 21.64
C HIS A 23 -12.69 -5.11 21.32
N LYS A 24 -12.67 -6.30 21.97
CA LYS A 24 -13.56 -7.43 21.63
C LYS A 24 -15.03 -7.13 21.91
N LYS A 25 -15.29 -6.19 22.82
CA LYS A 25 -16.65 -5.77 23.20
C LYS A 25 -17.21 -4.62 22.37
N LEU A 26 -16.40 -4.05 21.45
CA LEU A 26 -16.87 -3.00 20.56
C LEU A 26 -17.82 -3.58 19.52
N GLY A 27 -18.95 -2.91 19.32
CA GLY A 27 -19.88 -3.14 18.22
C GLY A 27 -19.31 -2.68 16.87
N ASP A 28 -20.13 -2.80 15.82
CA ASP A 28 -19.81 -2.26 14.50
C ASP A 28 -20.00 -0.75 14.49
N GLY A 29 -19.08 -0.03 13.85
CA GLY A 29 -19.08 1.44 13.77
C GLY A 29 -17.94 1.94 12.91
N ASP A 30 -17.73 3.27 12.89
CA ASP A 30 -16.77 3.94 12.00
C ASP A 30 -15.50 4.39 12.74
N ILE A 31 -15.41 4.20 14.06
CA ILE A 31 -14.26 4.63 14.86
C ILE A 31 -13.07 3.70 14.62
N PRO A 32 -11.92 4.18 14.14
CA PRO A 32 -10.76 3.33 13.88
C PRO A 32 -10.17 2.75 15.17
N VAL A 33 -9.87 1.46 15.14
CA VAL A 33 -9.24 0.69 16.23
C VAL A 33 -7.80 0.38 15.85
N TYR A 34 -6.85 0.99 16.55
CA TYR A 34 -5.42 0.87 16.25
C TYR A 34 -4.75 -0.23 17.07
N GLY A 35 -3.98 -1.07 16.37
CA GLY A 35 -2.94 -1.94 16.93
C GLY A 35 -1.55 -1.50 16.49
N SER A 36 -0.50 -2.21 16.90
CA SER A 36 0.89 -1.87 16.52
C SER A 36 1.19 -2.00 15.01
N GLY A 37 0.33 -2.64 14.25
CA GLY A 37 0.40 -2.72 12.78
C GLY A 37 -0.45 -1.67 12.05
N GLY A 38 -1.14 -0.78 12.76
CA GLY A 38 -2.07 0.20 12.19
C GLY A 38 -3.54 -0.11 12.53
N ILE A 39 -4.46 0.36 11.69
CA ILE A 39 -5.90 0.12 11.88
C ILE A 39 -6.21 -1.36 11.66
N MET A 40 -6.80 -2.00 12.68
CA MET A 40 -7.17 -3.42 12.66
C MET A 40 -8.63 -3.64 12.25
N ARG A 41 -9.51 -2.75 12.68
CA ARG A 41 -10.96 -2.75 12.41
C ARG A 41 -11.54 -1.37 12.76
N THR A 42 -12.83 -1.21 12.58
CA THR A 42 -13.59 -0.10 13.16
C THR A 42 -14.49 -0.59 14.31
N GLY A 43 -14.98 0.33 15.13
CA GLY A 43 -15.86 0.08 16.26
C GLY A 43 -16.80 1.26 16.52
N ASP A 44 -17.68 1.10 17.50
CA ASP A 44 -18.76 2.03 17.86
C ASP A 44 -18.44 2.98 19.04
N ALA A 45 -17.22 2.87 19.60
CA ALA A 45 -16.79 3.72 20.71
C ALA A 45 -15.33 4.17 20.55
N TYR A 46 -14.95 5.24 21.27
CA TYR A 46 -13.60 5.80 21.26
C TYR A 46 -13.01 5.92 22.67
N LEU A 47 -11.67 5.96 22.76
CA LEU A 47 -10.93 6.27 24.00
C LEU A 47 -10.69 7.76 24.17
N SER A 48 -10.49 8.48 23.07
CA SER A 48 -10.32 9.92 23.01
C SER A 48 -10.81 10.46 21.66
N ASP A 49 -11.29 11.68 21.68
CA ASP A 49 -11.68 12.51 20.53
C ASP A 49 -10.72 13.69 20.31
N LYS A 50 -9.62 13.73 21.07
CA LYS A 50 -8.58 14.76 20.96
C LYS A 50 -7.38 14.26 20.18
N PRO A 51 -6.63 15.18 19.52
CA PRO A 51 -5.39 14.83 18.85
C PRO A 51 -4.42 14.08 19.76
N SER A 52 -3.87 12.99 19.29
CA SER A 52 -3.00 12.11 20.06
C SER A 52 -1.88 11.52 19.24
N VAL A 53 -0.76 11.25 19.88
CA VAL A 53 0.29 10.39 19.33
C VAL A 53 0.14 9.00 19.93
N LEU A 54 0.03 7.99 19.05
CA LEU A 54 -0.09 6.59 19.43
C LEU A 54 1.30 5.95 19.35
N ILE A 55 1.71 5.29 20.43
CA ILE A 55 3.03 4.68 20.58
C ILE A 55 2.85 3.18 20.85
N PRO A 56 3.49 2.29 20.08
CA PRO A 56 3.42 0.87 20.33
C PRO A 56 3.94 0.50 21.72
N ARG A 57 3.13 -0.27 22.46
CA ARG A 57 3.56 -0.91 23.70
C ARG A 57 4.26 -2.22 23.44
N LYS A 58 3.79 -2.96 22.43
CA LYS A 58 4.31 -4.29 22.03
C LYS A 58 4.24 -4.46 20.52
N GLY A 59 5.16 -5.21 19.95
CA GLY A 59 5.22 -5.54 18.53
C GLY A 59 6.17 -4.64 17.76
N THR A 60 5.74 -4.03 16.65
CA THR A 60 6.59 -3.15 15.82
C THR A 60 6.70 -1.78 16.48
N LEU A 61 7.78 -1.55 17.22
CA LEU A 61 7.96 -0.36 18.08
C LEU A 61 8.14 0.94 17.28
N SER A 62 8.59 0.86 16.05
CA SER A 62 8.80 2.01 15.15
C SER A 62 7.51 2.59 14.56
N ASN A 63 6.36 1.92 14.70
CA ASN A 63 5.08 2.36 14.15
C ASN A 63 4.41 3.40 15.04
N ILE A 64 4.84 4.64 14.95
CA ILE A 64 4.21 5.78 15.64
C ILE A 64 3.11 6.36 14.76
N PHE A 65 1.90 6.57 15.30
CA PHE A 65 0.79 7.17 14.57
C PHE A 65 0.38 8.50 15.18
N TYR A 66 -0.09 9.39 14.33
CA TYR A 66 -0.76 10.63 14.73
C TYR A 66 -2.24 10.53 14.33
N VAL A 67 -3.12 10.87 15.24
CA VAL A 67 -4.57 10.83 15.04
C VAL A 67 -5.20 12.13 15.53
N GLU A 68 -6.13 12.66 14.75
CA GLU A 68 -6.90 13.89 15.06
C GLU A 68 -8.39 13.59 15.29
N GLU A 69 -8.87 12.48 14.73
CA GLU A 69 -10.24 11.99 14.80
C GLU A 69 -10.46 11.11 16.04
N PRO A 70 -11.69 10.87 16.48
CA PRO A 70 -11.98 9.89 17.53
C PRO A 70 -11.39 8.53 17.21
N PHE A 71 -10.75 7.89 18.19
CA PHE A 71 -10.04 6.62 17.98
C PHE A 71 -10.13 5.68 19.18
N TRP A 72 -9.88 4.41 18.93
CA TRP A 72 -9.63 3.39 19.94
C TRP A 72 -8.25 2.77 19.73
N THR A 73 -7.56 2.40 20.82
CA THR A 73 -6.33 1.62 20.76
C THR A 73 -6.46 0.34 21.55
N VAL A 74 -5.91 -0.76 21.02
CA VAL A 74 -5.85 -2.04 21.75
C VAL A 74 -4.74 -2.03 22.81
N ASP A 75 -4.71 -3.05 23.66
CA ASP A 75 -3.76 -3.18 24.79
C ASP A 75 -2.28 -3.25 24.37
N THR A 76 -1.96 -3.49 23.09
CA THR A 76 -0.61 -3.43 22.54
C THR A 76 -0.17 -2.02 22.13
N MET A 77 -1.02 -1.02 22.32
CA MET A 77 -0.74 0.39 22.03
C MET A 77 -0.91 1.26 23.28
N PHE A 78 -0.08 2.29 23.34
CA PHE A 78 -0.32 3.47 24.17
C PHE A 78 -0.94 4.58 23.32
N TRP A 79 -1.66 5.49 23.97
CA TRP A 79 -2.08 6.77 23.43
C TRP A 79 -1.72 7.89 24.39
N SER A 80 -1.71 9.14 23.96
CA SER A 80 -1.21 10.26 24.74
C SER A 80 -2.23 11.39 24.89
N GLU A 81 -2.33 11.93 26.10
CA GLU A 81 -2.90 13.26 26.34
C GLU A 81 -1.77 14.27 26.27
N ILE A 82 -1.80 15.19 25.31
CA ILE A 82 -0.70 16.11 25.01
C ILE A 82 -0.96 17.47 25.67
N ASN A 83 0.07 18.07 26.23
CA ASN A 83 0.03 19.43 26.78
C ASN A 83 0.17 20.45 25.65
N ASP A 84 -0.95 20.86 25.06
CA ASP A 84 -1.04 21.78 23.93
C ASP A 84 -0.60 23.23 24.23
N ASN A 85 -0.44 23.58 25.52
CA ASN A 85 0.15 24.87 25.90
C ASN A 85 1.66 24.95 25.62
N ILE A 86 2.36 23.80 25.50
CA ILE A 86 3.81 23.72 25.30
C ILE A 86 4.14 23.21 23.90
N VAL A 87 3.40 22.20 23.42
CA VAL A 87 3.73 21.51 22.17
C VAL A 87 2.50 21.24 21.33
N ILE A 88 2.58 21.58 20.05
CA ILE A 88 1.53 21.25 19.07
C ILE A 88 1.55 19.72 18.86
N PRO A 89 0.40 19.02 18.98
CA PRO A 89 0.36 17.55 18.87
C PRO A 89 1.02 16.99 17.62
N LYS A 90 0.77 17.58 16.45
CA LYS A 90 1.37 17.17 15.18
C LYS A 90 2.88 17.45 15.13
N TYR A 91 3.35 18.52 15.77
CA TYR A 91 4.77 18.80 15.94
C TYR A 91 5.44 17.70 16.78
N LEU A 92 4.82 17.33 17.91
CA LEU A 92 5.33 16.25 18.77
C LEU A 92 5.43 14.93 18.01
N TYR A 93 4.44 14.59 17.19
CA TYR A 93 4.52 13.43 16.31
C TYR A 93 5.74 13.48 15.40
N TYR A 94 5.98 14.60 14.69
CA TYR A 94 7.17 14.76 13.84
C TYR A 94 8.47 14.68 14.62
N ALA A 95 8.49 15.16 15.85
CA ALA A 95 9.69 15.12 16.70
C ALA A 95 10.09 13.70 17.10
N ILE A 96 9.13 12.77 17.19
CA ILE A 96 9.38 11.44 17.76
C ILE A 96 9.12 10.28 16.79
N LYS A 97 8.52 10.52 15.60
CA LYS A 97 8.15 9.43 14.68
C LYS A 97 9.35 8.61 14.21
N ASP A 98 10.50 9.25 13.99
CA ASP A 98 11.72 8.61 13.51
C ASP A 98 12.75 8.34 14.64
N TYR A 99 12.30 8.45 15.90
CA TYR A 99 13.14 8.10 17.03
C TYR A 99 13.47 6.60 17.02
N LYS A 100 14.65 6.22 17.49
CA LYS A 100 15.10 4.82 17.48
C LYS A 100 14.41 3.98 18.56
N TRP A 101 13.10 3.85 18.48
CA TRP A 101 12.27 3.14 19.46
C TRP A 101 12.70 1.68 19.67
N ASP A 102 13.16 1.01 18.61
CA ASP A 102 13.64 -0.36 18.70
C ASP A 102 14.87 -0.50 19.62
N SER A 103 15.71 0.54 19.73
CA SER A 103 16.85 0.55 20.64
C SER A 103 16.46 0.68 22.11
N MET A 104 15.21 1.07 22.40
CA MET A 104 14.66 1.22 23.75
C MET A 104 13.82 0.02 24.19
N ASN A 105 13.88 -1.07 23.42
CA ASN A 105 13.17 -2.31 23.73
C ASN A 105 13.60 -2.89 25.08
N VAL A 106 12.63 -3.17 25.94
CA VAL A 106 12.83 -3.83 27.24
C VAL A 106 12.26 -5.25 27.27
N GLY A 107 11.64 -5.71 26.18
CA GLY A 107 11.07 -7.07 26.08
C GLY A 107 12.08 -8.08 25.56
N SER A 108 12.07 -9.28 26.10
CA SER A 108 12.97 -10.37 25.67
C SER A 108 12.37 -11.21 24.53
N ALA A 109 11.09 -11.60 24.63
CA ALA A 109 10.43 -12.47 23.67
C ALA A 109 9.63 -11.67 22.61
N VAL A 110 9.00 -10.58 23.02
CA VAL A 110 8.28 -9.65 22.15
C VAL A 110 8.81 -8.25 22.42
N PRO A 111 9.22 -7.50 21.40
CA PRO A 111 9.62 -6.11 21.56
C PRO A 111 8.56 -5.31 22.31
N SER A 112 8.98 -4.57 23.35
CA SER A 112 8.06 -3.81 24.17
C SER A 112 8.67 -2.54 24.74
N LEU A 113 7.82 -1.51 24.93
CA LEU A 113 8.14 -0.27 25.62
C LEU A 113 7.35 -0.15 26.92
N THR A 114 7.89 0.60 27.88
CA THR A 114 7.23 0.93 29.14
C THR A 114 7.04 2.45 29.26
N VAL A 115 6.06 2.87 30.06
CA VAL A 115 5.79 4.29 30.27
C VAL A 115 7.03 5.06 30.75
N PRO A 116 7.82 4.60 31.75
CA PRO A 116 9.01 5.32 32.18
C PRO A 116 10.07 5.47 31.09
N VAL A 117 10.22 4.47 30.22
CA VAL A 117 11.16 4.53 29.08
C VAL A 117 10.73 5.60 28.09
N ILE A 118 9.44 5.64 27.73
CA ILE A 118 8.90 6.65 26.80
C ILE A 118 9.03 8.05 27.42
N GLU A 119 8.62 8.23 28.67
CA GLU A 119 8.66 9.53 29.37
C GLU A 119 10.08 10.07 29.56
N SER A 120 11.10 9.20 29.58
CA SER A 120 12.50 9.61 29.72
C SER A 120 13.13 10.18 28.45
N VAL A 121 12.50 10.01 27.28
CA VAL A 121 13.01 10.50 26.00
C VAL A 121 13.05 12.02 26.00
N SER A 122 14.21 12.61 25.66
CA SER A 122 14.40 14.05 25.52
C SER A 122 14.10 14.50 24.10
N VAL A 123 13.40 15.60 23.96
CA VAL A 123 13.09 16.25 22.69
C VAL A 123 13.31 17.75 22.80
N SER A 124 13.78 18.35 21.71
CA SER A 124 14.03 19.79 21.64
C SER A 124 12.82 20.50 21.02
N ILE A 125 12.25 21.45 21.73
CA ILE A 125 11.00 22.13 21.39
C ILE A 125 11.25 23.63 21.19
N PRO A 126 10.94 24.21 20.01
CA PRO A 126 11.04 25.64 19.77
C PRO A 126 9.76 26.37 20.23
N SER A 127 9.70 27.67 20.03
CA SER A 127 8.48 28.45 20.28
C SER A 127 7.28 27.92 19.47
N ILE A 128 6.05 28.09 20.00
CA ILE A 128 4.82 27.66 19.32
C ILE A 128 4.71 28.21 17.89
N GLY A 129 5.12 29.47 17.65
CA GLY A 129 5.10 30.05 16.30
C GLY A 129 6.07 29.34 15.32
N THR A 130 7.21 28.85 15.81
CA THR A 130 8.14 28.03 15.00
C THR A 130 7.57 26.65 14.78
N GLN A 131 6.96 26.02 15.81
CA GLN A 131 6.27 24.74 15.66
C GLN A 131 5.18 24.80 14.57
N GLN A 132 4.35 25.87 14.60
CA GLN A 132 3.28 26.08 13.61
C GLN A 132 3.83 26.10 12.17
N LYS A 133 4.92 26.83 11.94
CA LYS A 133 5.53 26.92 10.61
C LYS A 133 6.12 25.57 10.16
N ILE A 134 6.79 24.83 11.05
CA ILE A 134 7.32 23.49 10.75
C ILE A 134 6.17 22.52 10.42
N VAL A 135 5.12 22.51 11.25
CA VAL A 135 3.94 21.68 11.02
C VAL A 135 3.28 22.02 9.68
N ALA A 136 3.11 23.29 9.36
CA ALA A 136 2.51 23.71 8.09
C ALA A 136 3.27 23.13 6.90
N GLN A 137 4.60 23.31 6.85
CA GLN A 137 5.43 22.81 5.74
C GLN A 137 5.40 21.28 5.59
N LEU A 138 5.51 20.54 6.70
CA LEU A 138 5.50 19.08 6.67
C LEU A 138 4.10 18.53 6.37
N SER A 139 3.04 19.20 6.88
CA SER A 139 1.66 18.79 6.62
C SER A 139 1.27 18.93 5.17
N GLU A 140 1.69 19.99 4.47
CA GLU A 140 1.44 20.16 3.04
C GLU A 140 1.98 18.97 2.23
N ILE A 141 3.14 18.45 2.62
CA ILE A 141 3.74 17.28 1.97
C ILE A 141 2.92 16.02 2.29
N ASP A 142 2.59 15.79 3.55
CA ASP A 142 1.81 14.61 3.98
C ASP A 142 0.40 14.63 3.38
N ASP A 143 -0.25 15.79 3.33
CA ASP A 143 -1.58 15.97 2.74
C ASP A 143 -1.55 15.66 1.23
N LYS A 144 -0.51 16.12 0.52
CA LYS A 144 -0.35 15.80 -0.90
C LYS A 144 -0.11 14.30 -1.13
N ILE A 145 0.67 13.64 -0.28
CA ILE A 145 0.84 12.18 -0.32
C ILE A 145 -0.51 11.47 -0.08
N ALA A 146 -1.30 11.93 0.88
CA ALA A 146 -2.62 11.37 1.17
C ALA A 146 -3.60 11.57 -0.01
N VAL A 147 -3.58 12.75 -0.65
CA VAL A 147 -4.38 13.03 -1.86
C VAL A 147 -3.95 12.10 -3.00
N ASN A 148 -2.66 11.95 -3.24
CA ASN A 148 -2.16 11.05 -4.28
C ASN A 148 -2.59 9.60 -4.05
N ARG A 149 -2.61 9.13 -2.79
CA ARG A 149 -3.12 7.80 -2.46
C ARG A 149 -4.59 7.65 -2.84
N ARG A 150 -5.44 8.63 -2.50
CA ARG A 150 -6.86 8.62 -2.90
C ARG A 150 -7.05 8.65 -4.42
N ILE A 151 -6.20 9.38 -5.12
CA ILE A 151 -6.18 9.37 -6.60
C ILE A 151 -5.88 7.97 -7.11
N CYS A 152 -4.86 7.27 -6.59
CA CYS A 152 -4.54 5.90 -6.98
C CYS A 152 -5.70 4.93 -6.71
N GLU A 153 -6.30 4.98 -5.51
CA GLU A 153 -7.46 4.15 -5.14
C GLU A 153 -8.64 4.37 -6.11
N ASN A 154 -8.90 5.62 -6.49
CA ASN A 154 -9.98 5.97 -7.42
C ASN A 154 -9.68 5.51 -8.85
N LEU A 155 -8.46 5.72 -9.35
CA LEU A 155 -8.04 5.28 -10.69
C LEU A 155 -8.09 3.76 -10.81
N GLU A 156 -7.65 3.03 -9.78
CA GLU A 156 -7.76 1.58 -9.71
C GLU A 156 -9.23 1.14 -9.74
N ALA A 157 -10.10 1.76 -8.93
CA ALA A 157 -11.52 1.45 -8.92
C ALA A 157 -12.18 1.67 -10.30
N GLN A 158 -11.80 2.75 -11.01
CA GLN A 158 -12.25 3.02 -12.37
C GLN A 158 -11.78 1.95 -13.37
N ALA A 159 -10.49 1.55 -13.29
CA ALA A 159 -9.94 0.50 -14.15
C ALA A 159 -10.69 -0.84 -13.93
N GLN A 160 -10.98 -1.20 -12.67
CA GLN A 160 -11.73 -2.41 -12.33
C GLN A 160 -13.21 -2.33 -12.75
N ALA A 161 -13.83 -1.16 -12.63
CA ALA A 161 -15.20 -0.96 -13.12
C ALA A 161 -15.29 -1.10 -14.63
N LEU A 162 -14.32 -0.54 -15.38
CA LEU A 162 -14.21 -0.72 -16.83
C LEU A 162 -13.98 -2.20 -17.19
N PHE A 163 -13.09 -2.90 -16.48
CA PHE A 163 -12.86 -4.32 -16.73
C PHE A 163 -14.14 -5.14 -16.52
N LYS A 164 -14.86 -4.90 -15.41
CA LYS A 164 -16.14 -5.55 -15.15
C LYS A 164 -17.15 -5.28 -16.26
N HIS A 165 -17.31 -4.01 -16.65
CA HIS A 165 -18.23 -3.57 -17.69
C HIS A 165 -17.95 -4.24 -19.04
N TRP A 166 -16.68 -4.42 -19.42
CA TRP A 166 -16.28 -4.98 -20.70
C TRP A 166 -16.26 -6.50 -20.75
N PHE A 167 -15.71 -7.17 -19.73
CA PHE A 167 -15.35 -8.60 -19.77
C PHE A 167 -16.14 -9.49 -18.80
N ILE A 168 -16.98 -8.90 -17.97
CA ILE A 168 -17.87 -9.66 -17.08
C ILE A 168 -19.32 -9.41 -17.46
N ASP A 169 -19.70 -8.14 -17.63
CA ASP A 169 -21.07 -7.74 -17.98
C ASP A 169 -21.27 -7.68 -19.51
N PHE A 170 -20.20 -7.67 -20.29
CA PHE A 170 -20.19 -7.53 -21.76
C PHE A 170 -21.00 -6.33 -22.28
N ALA A 171 -21.15 -5.29 -21.45
CA ALA A 171 -22.09 -4.20 -21.70
C ALA A 171 -21.83 -3.39 -22.99
N PRO A 172 -20.54 -3.17 -23.45
CA PRO A 172 -20.31 -2.53 -24.74
C PRO A 172 -20.79 -3.34 -25.95
N PHE A 173 -21.07 -4.64 -25.76
CA PHE A 173 -21.44 -5.60 -26.79
C PHE A 173 -22.93 -5.96 -26.73
N LEU A 174 -23.66 -5.47 -25.72
CA LEU A 174 -25.14 -5.57 -25.65
C LEU A 174 -25.76 -4.59 -26.64
N ASP A 175 -26.86 -5.00 -27.27
CA ASP A 175 -27.62 -4.15 -28.17
C ASP A 175 -28.04 -2.83 -27.51
N LYS A 176 -27.68 -1.70 -28.13
CA LYS A 176 -28.33 -0.42 -27.87
C LYS A 176 -29.32 -0.16 -28.99
N PRO A 177 -30.64 -0.04 -28.71
CA PRO A 177 -31.58 0.44 -29.70
C PRO A 177 -31.34 1.95 -29.88
N SER A 178 -30.56 2.36 -30.85
CA SER A 178 -30.66 3.69 -31.46
C SER A 178 -29.67 3.88 -32.61
N GLY A 179 -30.21 4.03 -33.79
CA GLY A 179 -29.87 4.93 -34.85
C GLY A 179 -28.42 5.20 -35.24
N LYS A 180 -28.03 4.66 -36.41
CA LYS A 180 -26.89 5.07 -37.24
C LYS A 180 -25.51 4.58 -36.79
N ALA A 181 -25.23 3.32 -37.02
CA ALA A 181 -24.02 2.77 -37.62
C ALA A 181 -24.25 1.25 -37.73
N GLU A 182 -23.98 0.67 -38.87
CA GLU A 182 -24.01 -0.77 -39.12
C GLU A 182 -22.91 -1.46 -38.30
N ARG A 183 -23.16 -1.65 -37.01
CA ARG A 183 -22.46 -2.67 -36.19
C ARG A 183 -23.43 -3.82 -36.07
N LYS A 184 -23.00 -5.00 -36.52
CA LYS A 184 -23.74 -6.25 -36.40
C LYS A 184 -24.33 -6.32 -35.01
N ASN A 185 -25.65 -6.46 -34.94
CA ASN A 185 -26.40 -6.62 -33.69
C ASN A 185 -25.66 -7.57 -32.77
N GLY A 186 -25.47 -7.18 -31.50
CA GLY A 186 -24.75 -7.96 -30.51
C GLY A 186 -25.44 -9.29 -30.23
N GLN A 187 -25.23 -10.26 -31.10
CA GLN A 187 -25.69 -11.62 -30.87
C GLN A 187 -24.76 -12.25 -29.80
N PHE A 188 -25.38 -12.90 -28.84
CA PHE A 188 -24.71 -13.74 -27.88
C PHE A 188 -24.84 -15.19 -28.30
N VAL A 189 -23.74 -15.92 -28.14
CA VAL A 189 -23.68 -17.36 -28.43
C VAL A 189 -23.44 -18.13 -27.16
N GLU A 190 -24.00 -19.33 -27.08
CA GLU A 190 -23.77 -20.22 -25.95
C GLU A 190 -22.34 -20.77 -25.98
N SER A 191 -21.68 -20.77 -24.83
CA SER A 191 -20.34 -21.33 -24.65
C SER A 191 -20.27 -22.11 -23.34
N GLU A 192 -19.17 -22.80 -23.11
CA GLU A 192 -18.88 -23.48 -21.83
C GLU A 192 -18.74 -22.52 -20.61
N LEU A 193 -18.65 -21.19 -20.84
CA LEU A 193 -18.64 -20.16 -19.82
C LEU A 193 -19.98 -19.40 -19.71
N GLY A 194 -21.01 -19.91 -20.40
CA GLY A 194 -22.31 -19.25 -20.56
C GLY A 194 -22.38 -18.42 -21.84
N MET A 195 -23.29 -17.44 -21.86
CA MET A 195 -23.49 -16.57 -23.03
C MET A 195 -22.35 -15.59 -23.18
N ILE A 196 -21.69 -15.58 -24.33
CA ILE A 196 -20.62 -14.66 -24.70
C ILE A 196 -20.95 -13.92 -25.99
N PRO A 197 -20.38 -12.72 -26.25
CA PRO A 197 -20.60 -12.01 -27.49
C PRO A 197 -20.18 -12.84 -28.72
N GLU A 198 -20.93 -12.78 -29.81
CA GLU A 198 -20.59 -13.45 -31.06
C GLU A 198 -19.21 -13.00 -31.58
N GLY A 199 -18.41 -13.94 -32.04
CA GLY A 199 -17.03 -13.69 -32.48
C GLY A 199 -15.98 -13.78 -31.38
N TRP A 200 -16.41 -13.80 -30.13
CA TRP A 200 -15.47 -14.07 -29.03
C TRP A 200 -15.14 -15.56 -28.94
N ARG A 201 -13.96 -15.84 -28.42
CA ARG A 201 -13.52 -17.22 -28.21
C ARG A 201 -13.31 -17.52 -26.73
N VAL A 202 -13.54 -18.75 -26.34
CA VAL A 202 -13.14 -19.25 -25.04
C VAL A 202 -11.72 -19.81 -25.15
N GLY A 203 -10.84 -19.33 -24.32
CA GLY A 203 -9.47 -19.80 -24.20
C GLY A 203 -9.00 -19.76 -22.76
N THR A 204 -7.70 -19.64 -22.54
CA THR A 204 -7.09 -19.60 -21.22
C THR A 204 -6.31 -18.30 -21.03
N LEU A 205 -6.01 -17.95 -19.75
CA LEU A 205 -5.12 -16.82 -19.49
C LEU A 205 -3.74 -17.05 -20.12
N GLY A 206 -3.28 -18.31 -20.21
CA GLY A 206 -2.04 -18.69 -20.87
C GLY A 206 -2.01 -18.42 -22.39
N ASP A 207 -3.16 -18.17 -23.04
CA ASP A 207 -3.20 -17.69 -24.43
C ASP A 207 -2.79 -16.23 -24.57
N ILE A 208 -2.93 -15.45 -23.47
CA ILE A 208 -2.74 -13.99 -23.42
C ILE A 208 -1.47 -13.62 -22.64
N ALA A 209 -1.12 -14.37 -21.61
CA ALA A 209 -0.03 -14.07 -20.70
C ALA A 209 0.90 -15.25 -20.46
N ASP A 210 2.17 -14.94 -20.20
CA ASP A 210 3.21 -15.88 -19.79
C ASP A 210 3.69 -15.57 -18.38
N LEU A 211 4.14 -16.61 -17.67
CA LEU A 211 4.85 -16.49 -16.41
C LEU A 211 6.36 -16.57 -16.68
N ILE A 212 7.05 -15.44 -16.63
CA ILE A 212 8.48 -15.34 -16.90
C ILE A 212 9.22 -15.04 -15.60
N LYS A 213 10.05 -16.00 -15.13
CA LYS A 213 10.73 -15.93 -13.82
C LYS A 213 12.21 -16.34 -13.91
N PRO A 214 13.05 -15.56 -14.63
CA PRO A 214 14.47 -15.84 -14.70
C PRO A 214 15.13 -15.66 -13.33
N SER A 215 15.76 -16.72 -12.81
CA SER A 215 16.39 -16.70 -11.50
C SER A 215 17.70 -15.91 -11.55
N VAL A 216 17.89 -15.01 -10.58
CA VAL A 216 19.11 -14.21 -10.41
C VAL A 216 19.62 -14.38 -8.99
N LYS A 217 20.93 -14.62 -8.86
CA LYS A 217 21.67 -14.51 -7.60
C LYS A 217 22.20 -13.08 -7.48
N PRO A 218 21.71 -12.27 -6.55
CA PRO A 218 22.20 -10.89 -6.38
C PRO A 218 23.69 -10.82 -6.10
N LYS A 219 24.39 -9.85 -6.69
CA LYS A 219 25.83 -9.62 -6.56
C LYS A 219 26.10 -8.53 -5.51
N GLU A 220 27.09 -8.74 -4.66
CA GLU A 220 27.39 -7.88 -3.48
C GLU A 220 27.58 -6.39 -3.80
N ASN A 221 28.14 -6.06 -4.97
CA ASN A 221 28.46 -4.68 -5.34
C ASN A 221 27.43 -4.04 -6.28
N VAL A 222 26.22 -4.58 -6.33
CA VAL A 222 25.14 -4.09 -7.21
C VAL A 222 23.94 -3.73 -6.35
N ASP A 223 23.42 -2.52 -6.56
CA ASP A 223 22.16 -2.10 -5.97
C ASP A 223 21.00 -2.51 -6.89
N TYR A 224 19.98 -3.05 -6.29
CA TYR A 224 18.80 -3.59 -6.96
C TYR A 224 17.56 -2.84 -6.55
N SER A 225 16.69 -2.54 -7.53
CA SER A 225 15.32 -2.17 -7.27
C SER A 225 14.56 -3.45 -6.89
N HIS A 226 14.32 -3.65 -5.59
CA HIS A 226 13.80 -4.91 -5.04
C HIS A 226 12.30 -4.81 -4.73
N TYR A 227 11.51 -5.50 -5.55
CA TYR A 227 10.06 -5.64 -5.43
C TYR A 227 9.75 -6.81 -4.50
N SER A 228 9.59 -6.54 -3.22
CA SER A 228 9.33 -7.53 -2.16
C SER A 228 7.93 -7.40 -1.58
N ILE A 229 7.47 -8.40 -0.80
CA ILE A 229 6.18 -8.30 -0.09
C ILE A 229 6.18 -7.12 0.89
N PRO A 230 7.21 -6.92 1.73
CA PRO A 230 7.27 -5.72 2.56
C PRO A 230 7.25 -4.41 1.77
N ALA A 231 7.88 -4.35 0.60
CA ALA A 231 7.84 -3.17 -0.28
C ALA A 231 6.44 -2.92 -0.85
N PHE A 232 5.71 -3.99 -1.19
CA PHE A 232 4.30 -3.88 -1.57
C PHE A 232 3.45 -3.32 -0.44
N ASP A 233 3.58 -3.90 0.75
CA ASP A 233 2.82 -3.50 1.94
C ASP A 233 3.19 -2.06 2.40
N ASN A 234 4.40 -1.59 2.05
CA ASN A 234 4.86 -0.21 2.25
C ASN A 234 4.57 0.67 1.01
N ASN A 235 3.30 0.83 0.68
CA ASN A 235 2.78 1.69 -0.39
C ASN A 235 3.29 1.35 -1.81
N GLN A 236 3.65 0.10 -2.09
CA GLN A 236 4.11 -0.35 -3.41
C GLN A 236 5.35 0.42 -3.92
N ILE A 237 6.27 0.71 -3.03
CA ILE A 237 7.53 1.36 -3.34
C ILE A 237 8.66 0.33 -3.28
N PRO A 238 9.35 0.01 -4.40
CA PRO A 238 10.47 -0.92 -4.36
C PRO A 238 11.59 -0.36 -3.48
N SER A 239 12.19 -1.22 -2.65
CA SER A 239 13.40 -0.85 -1.91
C SER A 239 14.62 -0.85 -2.83
N ILE A 240 15.61 -0.02 -2.50
CA ILE A 240 16.93 -0.10 -3.11
C ILE A 240 17.82 -0.88 -2.14
N ASP A 241 18.09 -2.13 -2.48
CA ASP A 241 18.83 -3.04 -1.63
C ASP A 241 20.18 -3.42 -2.29
N ASN A 242 21.26 -3.32 -1.51
CA ASN A 242 22.55 -3.85 -1.96
C ASN A 242 22.50 -5.37 -2.02
N GLY A 243 23.00 -5.96 -3.10
CA GLY A 243 22.93 -7.40 -3.33
C GLY A 243 23.64 -8.23 -2.25
N GLY A 244 24.62 -7.67 -1.54
CA GLY A 244 25.27 -8.32 -0.39
C GLY A 244 24.33 -8.56 0.80
N THR A 245 23.26 -7.77 0.93
CA THR A 245 22.23 -7.94 1.96
C THR A 245 21.17 -8.97 1.59
N ILE A 246 21.05 -9.30 0.30
CA ILE A 246 20.03 -10.21 -0.23
C ILE A 246 20.56 -11.65 -0.20
N LYS A 247 20.08 -12.45 0.76
CA LYS A 247 20.63 -13.81 1.03
C LYS A 247 20.05 -14.92 0.13
N SER A 248 19.00 -14.64 -0.65
CA SER A 248 18.33 -15.66 -1.48
C SER A 248 18.22 -15.21 -2.94
N ASN A 249 18.09 -16.19 -3.84
CA ASN A 249 17.79 -15.91 -5.24
C ASN A 249 16.49 -15.11 -5.37
N LYS A 250 16.43 -14.33 -6.44
CA LYS A 250 15.28 -13.51 -6.82
C LYS A 250 14.91 -13.79 -8.28
N PHE A 251 13.79 -13.25 -8.74
CA PHE A 251 13.50 -13.24 -10.18
C PHE A 251 13.84 -11.88 -10.76
N ALA A 252 14.56 -11.83 -11.88
CA ALA A 252 14.68 -10.60 -12.64
C ALA A 252 13.32 -10.24 -13.24
N ILE A 253 12.98 -8.96 -13.25
CA ILE A 253 11.74 -8.46 -13.83
C ILE A 253 12.00 -7.30 -14.78
N TYR A 254 11.06 -7.11 -15.70
CA TYR A 254 11.13 -6.14 -16.79
C TYR A 254 9.87 -5.27 -16.80
N ASP A 255 9.86 -4.23 -17.63
CA ASP A 255 8.71 -3.32 -17.77
C ASP A 255 7.41 -4.06 -18.12
N SER A 256 6.29 -3.49 -17.71
CA SER A 256 4.93 -3.97 -17.97
C SER A 256 4.63 -5.33 -17.33
N VAL A 257 5.17 -5.57 -16.13
CA VAL A 257 4.93 -6.80 -15.35
C VAL A 257 3.77 -6.63 -14.36
N THR A 258 2.97 -7.70 -14.23
CA THR A 258 2.04 -7.86 -13.13
C THR A 258 2.59 -8.88 -12.14
N LEU A 259 2.92 -8.43 -10.94
CA LEU A 259 3.39 -9.27 -9.84
C LEU A 259 2.21 -9.69 -8.97
N LEU A 260 1.92 -10.99 -8.89
CA LEU A 260 0.90 -11.54 -8.01
C LEU A 260 1.58 -12.32 -6.89
N SER A 261 1.30 -11.97 -5.63
CA SER A 261 1.81 -12.75 -4.50
C SER A 261 1.16 -14.13 -4.47
N LYS A 262 1.99 -15.18 -4.46
CA LYS A 262 1.50 -16.55 -4.27
C LYS A 262 1.28 -16.89 -2.79
N LEU A 263 1.83 -16.10 -1.86
CA LEU A 263 1.81 -16.31 -0.44
C LEU A 263 0.64 -15.61 0.21
N ASN A 264 -0.05 -16.32 1.11
CA ASN A 264 -1.15 -15.81 1.93
C ASN A 264 -2.23 -15.08 1.11
N PRO A 265 -3.02 -15.82 0.33
CA PRO A 265 -3.98 -15.26 -0.61
C PRO A 265 -5.14 -14.50 0.03
N ASP A 266 -5.36 -14.62 1.35
CA ASP A 266 -6.33 -13.80 2.07
C ASP A 266 -5.95 -12.31 2.05
N HIS A 267 -4.65 -12.03 1.89
CA HIS A 267 -4.14 -10.68 1.69
C HIS A 267 -3.81 -10.49 0.20
N LYS A 268 -4.71 -9.85 -0.52
CA LYS A 268 -4.55 -9.56 -1.95
C LYS A 268 -3.35 -8.65 -2.19
N ARG A 269 -2.33 -9.16 -2.90
CA ARG A 269 -1.15 -8.41 -3.31
C ARG A 269 -0.91 -8.60 -4.79
N ILE A 270 -1.36 -7.62 -5.57
CA ILE A 270 -1.16 -7.57 -7.02
C ILE A 270 -0.58 -6.21 -7.36
N TRP A 271 0.57 -6.21 -8.00
CA TRP A 271 1.36 -5.02 -8.28
C TRP A 271 1.62 -4.88 -9.78
N PHE A 272 1.05 -3.89 -10.43
CA PHE A 272 1.37 -3.56 -11.80
C PHE A 272 2.58 -2.62 -11.84
N VAL A 273 3.64 -3.04 -12.51
CA VAL A 273 4.85 -2.25 -12.68
C VAL A 273 5.03 -1.92 -14.15
N SER A 274 4.57 -0.74 -14.56
CA SER A 274 4.66 -0.29 -15.96
C SER A 274 6.10 -0.06 -16.40
N LYS A 275 6.93 0.48 -15.48
CA LYS A 275 8.37 0.69 -15.68
C LYS A 275 9.13 0.31 -14.43
N VAL A 276 10.09 -0.58 -14.57
CA VAL A 276 10.92 -1.04 -13.46
C VAL A 276 12.12 -0.12 -13.22
N GLY A 277 12.64 -0.14 -11.98
CA GLY A 277 13.89 0.54 -11.63
C GLY A 277 15.13 -0.20 -12.14
N PRO A 278 16.33 0.36 -11.92
CA PRO A 278 17.60 -0.27 -12.30
C PRO A 278 17.79 -1.64 -11.63
N ASN A 279 18.33 -2.61 -12.36
CA ASN A 279 18.59 -3.96 -11.87
C ASN A 279 17.39 -4.58 -11.14
N ALA A 280 16.20 -4.45 -11.72
CA ALA A 280 14.95 -4.81 -11.05
C ALA A 280 14.86 -6.32 -10.79
N ILE A 281 14.55 -6.65 -9.56
CA ILE A 281 14.30 -8.01 -9.10
C ILE A 281 13.07 -8.08 -8.22
N CYS A 282 12.36 -9.19 -8.22
CA CYS A 282 11.27 -9.42 -7.27
C CYS A 282 11.52 -10.64 -6.39
N SER A 283 10.83 -10.66 -5.24
CA SER A 283 10.80 -11.84 -4.37
C SER A 283 10.31 -13.07 -5.13
N THR A 284 10.87 -14.23 -4.83
CA THR A 284 10.39 -15.51 -5.37
C THR A 284 8.98 -15.88 -4.88
N GLU A 285 8.42 -15.13 -3.93
CA GLU A 285 7.03 -15.25 -3.52
C GLU A 285 6.06 -14.49 -4.44
N PHE A 286 6.56 -13.68 -5.39
CA PHE A 286 5.77 -13.13 -6.48
C PHE A 286 5.80 -14.01 -7.71
N LEU A 287 4.70 -14.03 -8.43
CA LEU A 287 4.52 -14.62 -9.76
C LEU A 287 4.51 -13.49 -10.79
N PRO A 288 5.57 -13.30 -11.58
CA PRO A 288 5.66 -12.23 -12.58
C PRO A 288 4.97 -12.65 -13.88
N PHE A 289 3.80 -12.10 -14.13
CA PHE A 289 3.03 -12.30 -15.37
C PHE A 289 3.32 -11.20 -16.37
N TYR A 290 3.51 -11.58 -17.61
CA TYR A 290 3.70 -10.68 -18.74
C TYR A 290 2.65 -10.98 -19.80
N ALA A 291 2.04 -9.95 -20.37
CA ALA A 291 1.22 -10.14 -21.55
C ALA A 291 2.11 -10.56 -22.74
N LYS A 292 1.65 -11.50 -23.56
CA LYS A 292 2.35 -11.93 -24.80
C LYS A 292 2.45 -10.79 -25.80
N ASP A 293 1.38 -9.99 -25.89
CA ASP A 293 1.42 -8.67 -26.50
C ASP A 293 1.57 -7.63 -25.38
N ARG A 294 2.65 -6.85 -25.39
CA ARG A 294 2.97 -5.90 -24.33
C ARG A 294 1.87 -4.86 -24.12
N ASP A 295 1.18 -4.48 -25.19
CA ASP A 295 0.10 -3.50 -25.13
C ASP A 295 -1.14 -4.06 -24.40
N HIS A 296 -1.22 -5.37 -24.22
CA HIS A 296 -2.26 -6.05 -23.45
C HIS A 296 -1.94 -6.18 -21.94
N SER A 297 -0.83 -5.64 -21.45
CA SER A 297 -0.43 -5.72 -20.03
C SER A 297 -1.49 -5.12 -19.08
N PRO A 298 -2.19 -4.01 -19.41
CA PRO A 298 -3.30 -3.49 -18.59
C PRO A 298 -4.44 -4.50 -18.42
N PHE A 299 -4.75 -5.28 -19.47
CA PHE A 299 -5.76 -6.33 -19.37
C PHE A 299 -5.35 -7.44 -18.40
N VAL A 300 -4.10 -7.93 -18.51
CA VAL A 300 -3.58 -8.99 -17.61
C VAL A 300 -3.64 -8.53 -16.15
N TYR A 301 -3.24 -7.29 -15.89
CA TYR A 301 -3.36 -6.68 -14.57
C TYR A 301 -4.80 -6.63 -14.08
N CYS A 302 -5.71 -6.03 -14.84
CA CYS A 302 -7.11 -5.89 -14.46
C CYS A 302 -7.80 -7.25 -14.29
N TYR A 303 -7.47 -8.24 -15.13
CA TYR A 303 -7.97 -9.61 -15.01
C TYR A 303 -7.58 -10.25 -13.68
N LEU A 304 -6.29 -10.24 -13.35
CA LEU A 304 -5.77 -10.82 -12.10
C LEU A 304 -6.29 -10.06 -10.88
N ASN A 305 -6.43 -8.73 -11.00
CA ASN A 305 -6.83 -7.85 -9.90
C ASN A 305 -8.36 -7.76 -9.73
N SER A 306 -9.16 -8.24 -10.70
CA SER A 306 -10.61 -8.22 -10.56
C SER A 306 -11.05 -9.08 -9.38
N TRP A 307 -12.02 -8.57 -8.60
CA TRP A 307 -12.52 -9.22 -7.39
C TRP A 307 -12.98 -10.68 -7.64
N ARG A 308 -13.73 -10.90 -8.71
CA ARG A 308 -14.23 -12.24 -9.06
C ARG A 308 -13.09 -13.21 -9.34
N ASN A 309 -12.17 -12.82 -10.24
CA ASN A 309 -11.06 -13.69 -10.65
C ASN A 309 -10.09 -13.96 -9.50
N TYR A 310 -9.74 -12.91 -8.72
CA TYR A 310 -8.86 -13.06 -7.58
C TYR A 310 -9.43 -13.98 -6.51
N ARG A 311 -10.71 -13.85 -6.19
CA ARG A 311 -11.37 -14.71 -5.21
C ARG A 311 -11.33 -16.18 -5.62
N GLU A 312 -11.57 -16.47 -6.90
CA GLU A 312 -11.47 -17.82 -7.42
C GLU A 312 -10.02 -18.35 -7.43
N ILE A 313 -9.02 -17.48 -7.70
CA ILE A 313 -7.60 -17.81 -7.61
C ILE A 313 -7.23 -18.13 -6.15
N ALA A 314 -7.65 -17.31 -5.21
CA ALA A 314 -7.40 -17.48 -3.78
C ALA A 314 -8.03 -18.77 -3.22
N ASN A 315 -9.27 -19.07 -3.61
CA ASN A 315 -9.96 -20.31 -3.21
C ASN A 315 -9.26 -21.58 -3.72
N GLY A 316 -8.50 -21.49 -4.79
CA GLY A 316 -7.69 -22.60 -5.33
C GLY A 316 -6.33 -22.80 -4.65
N ALA A 317 -6.00 -21.98 -3.64
CA ALA A 317 -4.72 -22.10 -2.92
C ALA A 317 -4.64 -23.37 -2.10
N LYS A 318 -3.45 -23.96 -2.04
CA LYS A 318 -3.18 -25.21 -1.28
C LYS A 318 -2.24 -24.90 -0.11
N GLY A 319 -2.50 -25.52 1.05
CA GLY A 319 -1.68 -25.40 2.25
C GLY A 319 -2.47 -25.79 3.51
N THR A 320 -1.77 -26.20 4.56
CA THR A 320 -2.37 -26.73 5.80
C THR A 320 -2.70 -25.65 6.82
N THR A 321 -2.13 -24.45 6.68
CA THR A 321 -2.39 -23.30 7.57
C THR A 321 -2.46 -22.02 6.73
N ASN A 322 -3.22 -21.02 7.18
CA ASN A 322 -3.40 -19.75 6.45
C ASN A 322 -2.07 -19.08 6.06
N SER A 323 -1.05 -19.15 6.90
CA SER A 323 0.29 -18.57 6.64
C SER A 323 1.13 -19.34 5.61
N HIS A 324 0.74 -20.58 5.27
CA HIS A 324 1.46 -21.45 4.33
C HIS A 324 0.66 -21.73 3.04
N GLN A 325 -0.52 -21.15 2.89
CA GLN A 325 -1.28 -21.28 1.65
C GLN A 325 -0.55 -20.61 0.49
N ARG A 326 -0.48 -21.31 -0.63
CA ARG A 326 0.16 -20.84 -1.86
C ARG A 326 -0.71 -21.08 -3.07
N ILE A 327 -0.74 -20.07 -3.92
CA ILE A 327 -1.39 -20.14 -5.24
C ILE A 327 -0.51 -20.90 -6.22
N ASP A 328 -1.13 -21.78 -7.01
CA ASP A 328 -0.47 -22.49 -8.09
C ASP A 328 -0.50 -21.66 -9.38
N ALA A 329 0.67 -21.31 -9.89
CA ALA A 329 0.84 -20.53 -11.10
C ALA A 329 0.25 -21.20 -12.36
N ASN A 330 0.37 -22.51 -12.47
CA ASN A 330 -0.16 -23.26 -13.62
C ASN A 330 -1.70 -23.25 -13.61
N ALA A 331 -2.29 -23.36 -12.41
CA ALA A 331 -3.74 -23.24 -12.27
C ALA A 331 -4.26 -21.85 -12.70
N ILE A 332 -3.47 -20.78 -12.48
CA ILE A 332 -3.83 -19.42 -12.95
C ILE A 332 -3.80 -19.36 -14.48
N LEU A 333 -2.71 -19.83 -15.12
CA LEU A 333 -2.57 -19.79 -16.58
C LEU A 333 -3.63 -20.66 -17.29
N SER A 334 -4.07 -21.75 -16.66
CA SER A 334 -5.10 -22.66 -17.19
C SER A 334 -6.53 -22.13 -17.01
N ARG A 335 -6.72 -20.99 -16.35
CA ARG A 335 -8.07 -20.42 -16.12
C ARG A 335 -8.71 -20.02 -17.43
N ARG A 336 -9.97 -20.49 -17.60
CA ARG A 336 -10.76 -20.22 -18.80
C ARG A 336 -11.35 -18.82 -18.76
N LEU A 337 -11.32 -18.14 -19.89
CA LEU A 337 -11.96 -16.83 -20.08
C LEU A 337 -12.46 -16.69 -21.50
N ALA A 338 -13.55 -15.93 -21.66
CA ALA A 338 -14.00 -15.49 -22.98
C ALA A 338 -13.27 -14.19 -23.34
N TYR A 339 -12.74 -14.09 -24.54
CA TYR A 339 -12.05 -12.88 -24.97
C TYR A 339 -12.04 -12.70 -26.48
N ASP A 340 -11.89 -11.47 -26.88
CA ASP A 340 -11.56 -11.04 -28.24
C ASP A 340 -10.35 -10.11 -28.20
N LYS A 341 -9.43 -10.23 -29.15
CA LYS A 341 -8.18 -9.47 -29.15
C LYS A 341 -8.40 -7.98 -29.40
N ASP A 342 -9.34 -7.64 -30.27
CA ASP A 342 -9.64 -6.25 -30.60
C ASP A 342 -10.34 -5.57 -29.41
N ALA A 343 -11.23 -6.29 -28.72
CA ALA A 343 -11.83 -5.82 -27.48
C ALA A 343 -10.79 -5.59 -26.40
N ILE A 344 -9.79 -6.49 -26.23
CA ILE A 344 -8.67 -6.30 -25.31
C ILE A 344 -7.86 -5.05 -25.67
N ALA A 345 -7.51 -4.87 -26.95
CA ALA A 345 -6.75 -3.71 -27.40
C ALA A 345 -7.51 -2.40 -27.16
N MET A 346 -8.80 -2.34 -27.48
CA MET A 346 -9.65 -1.17 -27.20
C MET A 346 -9.73 -0.87 -25.69
N PHE A 347 -9.93 -1.88 -24.87
CA PHE A 347 -9.93 -1.74 -23.41
C PHE A 347 -8.59 -1.22 -22.88
N CYS A 348 -7.49 -1.79 -23.34
CA CYS A 348 -6.15 -1.38 -22.92
C CYS A 348 -5.87 0.08 -23.28
N ASN A 349 -6.32 0.55 -24.44
CA ASN A 349 -6.21 1.97 -24.81
C ASN A 349 -6.94 2.89 -23.82
N LEU A 350 -8.14 2.48 -23.35
CA LEU A 350 -8.91 3.25 -22.35
C LEU A 350 -8.23 3.25 -20.97
N VAL A 351 -7.73 2.10 -20.53
CA VAL A 351 -7.20 1.93 -19.16
C VAL A 351 -5.75 2.38 -19.03
N SER A 352 -4.97 2.35 -20.12
CA SER A 352 -3.55 2.72 -20.09
C SER A 352 -3.31 4.12 -19.51
N ASP A 353 -4.18 5.08 -19.81
CA ASP A 353 -4.01 6.44 -19.31
C ASP A 353 -4.34 6.54 -17.80
N LEU A 354 -5.32 5.77 -17.32
CA LEU A 354 -5.59 5.66 -15.87
C LEU A 354 -4.38 5.10 -15.13
N LEU A 355 -3.78 4.01 -15.62
CA LEU A 355 -2.61 3.39 -15.03
C LEU A 355 -1.35 4.28 -15.12
N LYS A 356 -1.20 5.08 -16.19
CA LYS A 356 -0.13 6.09 -16.29
C LYS A 356 -0.30 7.21 -15.26
N MET A 357 -1.53 7.68 -15.05
CA MET A 357 -1.85 8.70 -14.04
C MET A 357 -1.59 8.16 -12.63
N GLU A 358 -2.02 6.94 -12.36
CA GLU A 358 -1.73 6.24 -11.10
C GLU A 358 -0.23 6.17 -10.82
N ASN A 359 0.55 5.69 -11.80
CA ASN A 359 2.00 5.61 -11.67
C ASN A 359 2.65 6.99 -11.43
N LYS A 360 2.17 8.07 -12.07
CA LYS A 360 2.64 9.42 -11.81
C LYS A 360 2.37 9.85 -10.37
N ALA A 361 1.18 9.57 -9.83
CA ALA A 361 0.82 9.89 -8.45
C ALA A 361 1.68 9.10 -7.45
N ILE A 362 1.97 7.83 -7.73
CA ILE A 362 2.89 7.00 -6.94
C ILE A 362 4.30 7.62 -6.96
N GLN A 363 4.84 7.95 -8.13
CA GLN A 363 6.17 8.53 -8.26
C GLN A 363 6.28 9.90 -7.58
N GLU A 364 5.24 10.73 -7.64
CA GLU A 364 5.18 11.98 -6.90
C GLU A 364 5.21 11.73 -5.40
N SER A 365 4.44 10.76 -4.89
CA SER A 365 4.42 10.39 -3.47
C SER A 365 5.79 9.92 -2.98
N ILE A 366 6.53 9.15 -3.79
CA ILE A 366 7.89 8.72 -3.48
C ILE A 366 8.82 9.94 -3.31
N ARG A 367 8.77 10.88 -4.26
CA ARG A 367 9.59 12.11 -4.19
C ARG A 367 9.24 12.96 -2.98
N LEU A 368 7.96 13.12 -2.70
CA LEU A 368 7.47 13.88 -1.54
C LEU A 368 7.89 13.23 -0.22
N SER A 369 7.79 11.90 -0.10
CA SER A 369 8.28 11.16 1.08
C SER A 369 9.78 11.36 1.28
N THR A 370 10.58 11.24 0.22
CA THR A 370 12.03 11.47 0.27
C THR A 370 12.35 12.92 0.68
N LEU A 371 11.61 13.89 0.14
CA LEU A 371 11.76 15.31 0.49
C LEU A 371 11.43 15.51 1.97
N ARG A 372 10.29 15.01 2.45
CA ARG A 372 9.89 15.09 3.86
C ARG A 372 10.95 14.51 4.78
N ASP A 373 11.41 13.29 4.50
CA ASP A 373 12.37 12.57 5.33
C ASP A 373 13.77 13.23 5.33
N THR A 374 14.09 14.00 4.27
CA THR A 374 15.30 14.83 4.21
C THR A 374 15.13 16.15 4.97
N LEU A 375 13.96 16.78 4.89
CA LEU A 375 13.67 18.05 5.54
C LEU A 375 13.45 17.90 7.05
N LEU A 376 12.77 16.84 7.47
CA LEU A 376 12.36 16.62 8.85
C LEU A 376 13.51 16.78 9.84
N PRO A 377 14.65 16.05 9.77
CA PRO A 377 15.72 16.21 10.75
C PRO A 377 16.34 17.62 10.73
N LYS A 378 16.37 18.29 9.57
CA LYS A 378 16.92 19.64 9.44
C LYS A 378 16.02 20.71 10.06
N LEU A 379 14.70 20.53 9.93
CA LEU A 379 13.70 21.40 10.55
C LEU A 379 13.66 21.17 12.06
N MET A 380 13.70 19.90 12.49
CA MET A 380 13.66 19.53 13.91
C MET A 380 14.93 19.88 14.69
N SER A 381 16.05 20.05 14.01
CA SER A 381 17.33 20.52 14.61
C SER A 381 17.54 22.03 14.50
N GLY A 382 16.65 22.77 13.80
CA GLY A 382 16.83 24.19 13.56
C GLY A 382 17.93 24.54 12.54
N GLN A 383 18.47 23.57 11.80
CA GLN A 383 19.42 23.81 10.69
C GLN A 383 18.77 24.60 9.56
N ILE A 384 17.50 24.37 9.34
CA ILE A 384 16.69 25.18 8.41
C ILE A 384 15.80 26.10 9.23
N LYS A 385 15.90 27.41 8.99
CA LYS A 385 15.04 28.42 9.61
C LYS A 385 13.70 28.49 8.85
N VAL A 386 12.60 28.51 9.57
CA VAL A 386 11.22 28.65 9.08
C VAL A 386 10.62 30.01 9.43
#